data_8b4ab4b9295de69711618801e1d1bc60
#
_entry.id   8b4ab4b9295de69711618801e1d1bc60
#
_cell.length_a   1.000
_cell.length_b   1.000
_cell.length_c   1.000
_cell.angle_alpha   90.00
_cell.angle_beta   90.00
_cell.angle_gamma   90.00
#
_symmetry.space_group_name_H-M   'P 1'
#
loop_
_entity.id
_entity.type
_entity.pdbx_description
1 polymer ?
#
loop_
_entity_poly.entity_id
_entity_poly.type
_entity_poly.pdbx_seq_one_letter_code
_entity_poly.pdbx_strand_id
1 'polypeptide(L)'
;MRYLPFVLLSGLLCSTCNKQPEKTRPTVENITESVYASGIIKSKNQYQVFATVSGLIQKILVREGDIVRKGDALFVLDNESSKLNTENAALAARFAEWNRQGERLNELKTTIETAKSKMLNDSILLVRQRGLWAQKIGSQVELEQRELTYTTSVNNYQAALARYRDLQKQLDFAAAQSEKLLSISRTAAQDFIVRSQTDGRVYSIGKEAGEIVNTQSALAVIGAADDFVAELQIDESDIARIEAGQRVLLTLDSYKGEVFEAKISKIDPLMNERTRTFTVEAEFIKKPTTLYPNLSAEANVVIRTKENAMTIPRAYLLGDSLVILEDKSTRKIEIGLKDYQKVEIVGGLGANETILKPE
;
A
#
# COMPACT_ATOMS: atom_id res chain seq x y z
N MET A 1 13.15 -87.96 -58.93
CA MET A 1 12.05 -87.01 -58.97
C MET A 1 12.64 -85.63 -58.76
N ARG A 2 12.54 -84.78 -59.78
CA ARG A 2 13.23 -83.43 -59.86
C ARG A 2 12.22 -82.39 -59.32
N TYR A 3 12.60 -81.55 -58.37
CA TYR A 3 11.90 -80.37 -58.01
C TYR A 3 12.74 -79.14 -58.38
N LEU A 4 12.14 -78.28 -59.24
CA LEU A 4 12.64 -76.96 -59.72
C LEU A 4 12.26 -75.94 -58.69
N PRO A 5 13.11 -74.99 -58.26
CA PRO A 5 12.69 -73.89 -57.46
C PRO A 5 12.24 -72.68 -58.31
N PHE A 6 11.04 -72.19 -58.02
CA PHE A 6 10.44 -71.00 -58.61
C PHE A 6 10.99 -69.74 -57.89
N VAL A 7 11.78 -68.94 -58.63
CA VAL A 7 12.30 -67.69 -58.11
C VAL A 7 11.24 -66.57 -58.35
N LEU A 8 10.63 -66.09 -57.28
CA LEU A 8 9.71 -64.94 -57.27
C LEU A 8 10.50 -63.68 -57.16
N LEU A 9 10.64 -62.89 -58.25
CA LEU A 9 11.27 -61.59 -58.34
C LEU A 9 10.27 -60.54 -57.82
N SER A 10 10.37 -60.12 -56.50
CA SER A 10 9.56 -59.09 -55.88
C SER A 10 10.17 -57.71 -56.27
N GLY A 11 9.49 -56.99 -57.17
CA GLY A 11 9.83 -55.61 -57.54
C GLY A 11 9.46 -54.65 -56.42
N LEU A 12 10.44 -54.00 -55.76
CA LEU A 12 10.25 -52.93 -54.79
C LEU A 12 9.87 -51.66 -55.56
N LEU A 13 8.56 -51.34 -55.56
CA LEU A 13 8.05 -50.02 -55.95
C LEU A 13 8.35 -49.02 -54.82
N CYS A 14 9.45 -48.27 -54.92
CA CYS A 14 9.72 -47.10 -54.12
C CYS A 14 8.71 -45.98 -54.54
N SER A 15 7.57 -45.89 -53.85
CA SER A 15 6.68 -44.74 -53.91
C SER A 15 7.39 -43.56 -53.24
N THR A 16 8.10 -42.76 -54.02
CA THR A 16 8.57 -41.44 -53.57
C THR A 16 7.34 -40.57 -53.37
N CYS A 17 6.95 -40.35 -52.12
CA CYS A 17 5.95 -39.39 -51.70
C CYS A 17 6.47 -37.96 -52.05
N ASN A 18 6.16 -37.51 -53.25
CA ASN A 18 6.46 -36.14 -53.65
C ASN A 18 5.44 -35.21 -52.97
N LYS A 19 5.76 -34.75 -51.75
CA LYS A 19 4.94 -33.74 -51.10
C LYS A 19 4.99 -32.48 -51.94
N GLN A 20 3.87 -32.17 -52.61
CA GLN A 20 3.75 -30.86 -53.26
C GLN A 20 3.90 -29.76 -52.21
N PRO A 21 4.75 -28.77 -52.44
CA PRO A 21 4.92 -27.68 -51.50
C PRO A 21 3.58 -26.95 -51.27
N GLU A 22 3.27 -26.65 -50.03
CA GLU A 22 2.09 -25.88 -49.70
C GLU A 22 2.18 -24.51 -50.34
N LYS A 23 1.06 -24.07 -51.00
CA LYS A 23 0.97 -22.82 -51.74
C LYS A 23 -0.01 -21.86 -51.06
N THR A 24 0.27 -20.58 -51.09
CA THR A 24 -0.70 -19.55 -50.68
C THR A 24 -0.58 -18.30 -51.57
N ARG A 25 -1.56 -17.40 -51.43
CA ARG A 25 -1.55 -16.07 -52.04
C ARG A 25 -1.71 -15.04 -50.95
N PRO A 26 -1.21 -13.80 -51.16
CA PRO A 26 -1.51 -12.69 -50.27
C PRO A 26 -3.02 -12.49 -50.12
N THR A 27 -3.44 -12.22 -48.87
CA THR A 27 -4.82 -11.89 -48.49
C THR A 27 -4.87 -10.45 -47.99
N VAL A 28 -6.01 -9.76 -48.24
CA VAL A 28 -6.22 -8.43 -47.67
C VAL A 28 -7.05 -8.57 -46.41
N GLU A 29 -6.46 -8.25 -45.26
CA GLU A 29 -7.11 -8.37 -43.98
C GLU A 29 -6.48 -7.43 -42.95
N ASN A 30 -7.06 -7.35 -41.73
CA ASN A 30 -6.52 -6.52 -40.69
C ASN A 30 -5.33 -7.25 -40.01
N ILE A 31 -4.25 -6.50 -39.77
CA ILE A 31 -3.10 -6.98 -39.08
C ILE A 31 -2.84 -6.09 -37.84
N THR A 32 -2.55 -6.74 -36.70
CA THR A 32 -2.32 -6.06 -35.43
C THR A 32 -0.94 -6.41 -34.91
N GLU A 33 -0.12 -5.40 -34.73
CA GLU A 33 1.15 -5.54 -34.02
C GLU A 33 0.88 -5.46 -32.54
N SER A 34 1.34 -6.44 -31.77
CA SER A 34 1.17 -6.49 -30.32
C SER A 34 2.47 -6.90 -29.63
N VAL A 35 2.61 -6.46 -28.39
CA VAL A 35 3.62 -6.92 -27.45
C VAL A 35 2.99 -7.97 -26.54
N TYR A 36 3.63 -9.13 -26.46
CA TYR A 36 3.24 -10.18 -25.53
C TYR A 36 3.74 -9.87 -24.13
N ALA A 37 2.91 -10.13 -23.14
CA ALA A 37 3.25 -10.04 -21.73
C ALA A 37 2.58 -11.18 -20.96
N SER A 38 3.22 -11.66 -19.93
CA SER A 38 2.63 -12.56 -18.94
C SER A 38 2.46 -11.83 -17.62
N GLY A 39 1.53 -12.28 -16.80
CA GLY A 39 1.28 -11.63 -15.53
C GLY A 39 0.30 -12.40 -14.66
N ILE A 40 -0.20 -11.71 -13.66
CA ILE A 40 -1.17 -12.25 -12.71
C ILE A 40 -2.30 -11.27 -12.47
N ILE A 41 -3.44 -11.77 -12.08
CA ILE A 41 -4.52 -10.95 -11.56
C ILE A 41 -4.21 -10.54 -10.13
N LYS A 42 -4.38 -9.28 -9.80
CA LYS A 42 -4.17 -8.72 -8.47
C LYS A 42 -5.40 -7.95 -8.03
N SER A 43 -5.75 -8.06 -6.77
CA SER A 43 -6.78 -7.18 -6.21
C SER A 43 -6.21 -5.77 -6.06
N LYS A 44 -6.99 -4.77 -6.44
CA LYS A 44 -6.57 -3.36 -6.32
C LYS A 44 -6.34 -3.01 -4.85
N ASN A 45 -5.30 -2.22 -4.58
CA ASN A 45 -4.88 -1.85 -3.22
C ASN A 45 -4.62 -3.05 -2.30
N GLN A 46 -4.21 -4.18 -2.87
CA GLN A 46 -3.82 -5.35 -2.09
C GLN A 46 -2.58 -5.05 -1.25
N TYR A 47 -2.65 -5.38 0.05
CA TYR A 47 -1.54 -5.21 0.97
C TYR A 47 -1.46 -6.37 1.96
N GLN A 48 -0.27 -6.56 2.52
CA GLN A 48 -0.03 -7.49 3.60
C GLN A 48 -0.25 -6.78 4.94
N VAL A 49 -1.02 -7.39 5.82
CA VAL A 49 -1.25 -6.92 7.19
C VAL A 49 -0.12 -7.43 8.07
N PHE A 50 0.55 -6.51 8.77
CA PHE A 50 1.60 -6.83 9.74
C PHE A 50 1.16 -6.47 11.15
N ALA A 51 1.73 -7.16 12.14
CA ALA A 51 1.57 -6.77 13.53
C ALA A 51 2.36 -5.47 13.80
N THR A 52 1.78 -4.58 14.59
CA THR A 52 2.45 -3.34 15.05
C THR A 52 3.38 -3.60 16.25
N VAL A 53 3.13 -4.67 16.99
CA VAL A 53 3.90 -5.12 18.16
C VAL A 53 4.12 -6.62 18.09
N SER A 54 5.15 -7.10 18.77
CA SER A 54 5.37 -8.54 18.95
C SER A 54 4.49 -9.09 20.06
N GLY A 55 3.92 -10.28 19.88
CA GLY A 55 3.08 -10.92 20.87
C GLY A 55 2.53 -12.27 20.41
N LEU A 56 1.82 -12.96 21.29
CA LEU A 56 1.09 -14.19 21.01
C LEU A 56 -0.28 -13.84 20.42
N ILE A 57 -0.68 -14.49 19.32
CA ILE A 57 -2.04 -14.34 18.79
C ILE A 57 -3.02 -15.03 19.76
N GLN A 58 -3.82 -14.23 20.45
CA GLN A 58 -4.86 -14.73 21.34
C GLN A 58 -6.12 -15.14 20.59
N LYS A 59 -6.53 -14.32 19.59
CA LYS A 59 -7.74 -14.57 18.78
C LYS A 59 -7.58 -14.01 17.37
N ILE A 60 -8.17 -14.73 16.43
CA ILE A 60 -8.40 -14.29 15.04
C ILE A 60 -9.89 -13.99 14.92
N LEU A 61 -10.26 -12.78 14.51
CA LEU A 61 -11.64 -12.30 14.50
C LEU A 61 -12.29 -12.38 13.11
N VAL A 62 -11.52 -12.74 12.08
CA VAL A 62 -11.95 -12.80 10.69
C VAL A 62 -11.57 -14.14 10.08
N ARG A 63 -12.20 -14.49 8.95
CA ARG A 63 -11.91 -15.66 8.14
C ARG A 63 -11.54 -15.26 6.73
N GLU A 64 -10.88 -16.14 6.02
CA GLU A 64 -10.64 -15.96 4.58
C GLU A 64 -11.97 -15.84 3.84
N GLY A 65 -12.08 -14.86 2.95
CA GLY A 65 -13.31 -14.51 2.24
C GLY A 65 -14.17 -13.43 2.89
N ASP A 66 -13.96 -13.10 4.18
CA ASP A 66 -14.74 -12.07 4.87
C ASP A 66 -14.49 -10.68 4.27
N ILE A 67 -15.56 -9.88 4.26
CA ILE A 67 -15.49 -8.45 3.92
C ILE A 67 -15.23 -7.66 5.21
N VAL A 68 -14.21 -6.81 5.17
CA VAL A 68 -13.81 -5.97 6.30
C VAL A 68 -13.83 -4.50 5.90
N ARG A 69 -14.07 -3.62 6.87
CA ARG A 69 -13.98 -2.18 6.74
C ARG A 69 -12.71 -1.65 7.39
N LYS A 70 -12.27 -0.50 6.97
CA LYS A 70 -11.18 0.23 7.63
C LYS A 70 -11.46 0.40 9.13
N GLY A 71 -10.54 -0.06 9.98
CA GLY A 71 -10.65 -0.03 11.43
C GLY A 71 -11.21 -1.30 12.07
N ASP A 72 -11.78 -2.23 11.30
CA ASP A 72 -12.25 -3.51 11.82
C ASP A 72 -11.08 -4.31 12.42
N ALA A 73 -11.31 -4.92 13.59
CA ALA A 73 -10.34 -5.73 14.27
C ALA A 73 -10.17 -7.08 13.56
N LEU A 74 -8.95 -7.43 13.23
CA LEU A 74 -8.57 -8.67 12.53
C LEU A 74 -7.99 -9.70 13.49
N PHE A 75 -6.99 -9.27 14.28
CA PHE A 75 -6.29 -10.12 15.26
C PHE A 75 -6.23 -9.43 16.61
N VAL A 76 -6.26 -10.23 17.65
CA VAL A 76 -6.02 -9.79 19.03
C VAL A 76 -4.77 -10.51 19.52
N LEU A 77 -3.75 -9.74 19.86
CA LEU A 77 -2.53 -10.23 20.48
C LEU A 77 -2.67 -10.19 22.00
N ASP A 78 -1.90 -11.02 22.68
CA ASP A 78 -1.84 -11.01 24.16
C ASP A 78 -1.28 -9.67 24.65
N ASN A 79 -2.04 -9.00 25.49
CA ASN A 79 -1.75 -7.65 25.96
C ASN A 79 -1.87 -7.49 27.48
N GLU A 80 -1.77 -8.58 28.25
CA GLU A 80 -1.97 -8.53 29.72
C GLU A 80 -1.03 -7.52 30.39
N SER A 81 0.26 -7.57 30.07
CA SER A 81 1.24 -6.60 30.58
C SER A 81 0.91 -5.15 30.19
N SER A 82 0.45 -4.92 28.96
CA SER A 82 0.07 -3.58 28.48
C SER A 82 -1.19 -3.06 29.16
N LYS A 83 -2.15 -3.94 29.48
CA LYS A 83 -3.34 -3.58 30.27
C LYS A 83 -2.96 -3.15 31.67
N LEU A 84 -2.12 -3.94 32.38
CA LEU A 84 -1.64 -3.60 33.70
C LEU A 84 -0.87 -2.27 33.73
N ASN A 85 -0.04 -2.00 32.73
CA ASN A 85 0.63 -0.72 32.58
C ASN A 85 -0.36 0.44 32.39
N THR A 86 -1.42 0.21 31.62
CA THR A 86 -2.48 1.23 31.40
C THR A 86 -3.26 1.49 32.69
N GLU A 87 -3.56 0.45 33.46
CA GLU A 87 -4.24 0.58 34.76
C GLU A 87 -3.36 1.35 35.77
N ASN A 88 -2.06 1.04 35.84
CA ASN A 88 -1.10 1.77 36.69
C ASN A 88 -1.01 3.26 36.29
N ALA A 89 -0.92 3.55 34.99
CA ALA A 89 -0.93 4.93 34.49
C ALA A 89 -2.25 5.66 34.80
N ALA A 90 -3.39 4.94 34.74
CA ALA A 90 -4.70 5.49 35.11
C ALA A 90 -4.81 5.80 36.61
N LEU A 91 -4.24 4.97 37.45
CA LEU A 91 -4.15 5.22 38.90
C LEU A 91 -3.27 6.44 39.19
N ALA A 92 -2.10 6.54 38.55
CA ALA A 92 -1.19 7.68 38.71
C ALA A 92 -1.86 9.01 38.24
N ALA A 93 -2.58 8.99 37.12
CA ALA A 93 -3.29 10.18 36.62
C ALA A 93 -4.40 10.62 37.59
N ARG A 94 -5.18 9.66 38.12
CA ARG A 94 -6.22 9.96 39.13
C ARG A 94 -5.62 10.54 40.42
N PHE A 95 -4.51 10.00 40.87
CA PHE A 95 -3.83 10.48 42.08
C PHE A 95 -3.25 11.89 41.88
N ALA A 96 -2.65 12.18 40.73
CA ALA A 96 -2.14 13.50 40.40
C ALA A 96 -3.27 14.56 40.31
N GLU A 97 -4.41 14.20 39.75
CA GLU A 97 -5.60 15.07 39.67
C GLU A 97 -6.20 15.32 41.06
N TRP A 98 -6.27 14.29 41.91
CA TRP A 98 -6.72 14.44 43.28
C TRP A 98 -5.81 15.39 44.08
N ASN A 99 -4.48 15.27 43.93
CA ASN A 99 -3.51 16.17 44.57
C ASN A 99 -3.65 17.63 44.06
N ARG A 100 -4.00 17.84 42.79
CA ARG A 100 -4.22 19.17 42.22
C ARG A 100 -5.36 19.92 42.90
N GLN A 101 -6.37 19.21 43.38
CA GLN A 101 -7.52 19.76 44.10
C GLN A 101 -7.39 19.65 45.64
N GLY A 102 -6.26 19.20 46.15
CA GLY A 102 -6.12 18.73 47.51
C GLY A 102 -5.85 19.81 48.56
N GLU A 103 -5.73 19.31 49.82
CA GLU A 103 -5.63 20.13 51.06
C GLU A 103 -4.43 21.07 51.07
N ARG A 104 -3.30 20.72 50.43
CA ARG A 104 -2.07 21.56 50.40
C ARG A 104 -2.29 22.95 49.79
N LEU A 105 -3.12 23.04 48.72
CA LEU A 105 -3.48 24.36 48.14
C LEU A 105 -4.40 25.14 49.05
N ASN A 106 -5.32 24.46 49.77
CA ASN A 106 -6.22 25.12 50.71
C ASN A 106 -5.47 25.65 51.92
N GLU A 107 -4.48 24.92 52.44
CA GLU A 107 -3.59 25.39 53.48
C GLU A 107 -2.84 26.70 53.09
N LEU A 108 -2.31 26.73 51.85
CA LEU A 108 -1.65 27.93 51.35
C LEU A 108 -2.63 29.09 51.10
N LYS A 109 -3.90 28.83 50.71
CA LYS A 109 -4.94 29.84 50.63
C LYS A 109 -5.20 30.50 52.00
N THR A 110 -5.33 29.68 53.05
CA THR A 110 -5.51 30.17 54.42
C THR A 110 -4.29 31.02 54.88
N THR A 111 -3.09 30.58 54.53
CA THR A 111 -1.86 31.37 54.78
C THR A 111 -1.86 32.72 54.06
N ILE A 112 -2.32 32.78 52.79
CA ILE A 112 -2.48 33.99 52.03
C ILE A 112 -3.48 34.93 52.68
N GLU A 113 -4.65 34.42 53.10
CA GLU A 113 -5.70 35.20 53.77
C GLU A 113 -5.20 35.80 55.07
N THR A 114 -4.48 35.03 55.88
CA THR A 114 -3.87 35.50 57.13
C THR A 114 -2.83 36.60 56.89
N ALA A 115 -1.91 36.40 55.89
CA ALA A 115 -0.90 37.39 55.56
C ALA A 115 -1.53 38.69 55.00
N LYS A 116 -2.60 38.54 54.16
CA LYS A 116 -3.38 39.67 53.64
C LYS A 116 -4.05 40.48 54.73
N SER A 117 -4.70 39.80 55.71
CA SER A 117 -5.36 40.46 56.84
C SER A 117 -4.38 41.25 57.68
N LYS A 118 -3.18 40.66 57.94
CA LYS A 118 -2.12 41.34 58.69
C LYS A 118 -1.60 42.55 57.91
N MET A 119 -1.35 42.44 56.60
CA MET A 119 -0.89 43.56 55.74
C MET A 119 -1.91 44.71 55.75
N LEU A 120 -3.21 44.41 55.66
CA LEU A 120 -4.27 45.42 55.71
C LEU A 120 -4.32 46.14 57.07
N ASN A 121 -4.22 45.41 58.18
CA ASN A 121 -4.16 45.99 59.51
C ASN A 121 -2.94 46.87 59.68
N ASP A 122 -1.74 46.46 59.26
CA ASP A 122 -0.52 47.22 59.39
C ASP A 122 -0.57 48.47 58.47
N SER A 123 -1.22 48.42 57.33
CA SER A 123 -1.50 49.58 56.45
C SER A 123 -2.36 50.61 57.17
N ILE A 124 -3.43 50.21 57.83
CA ILE A 124 -4.32 51.16 58.56
C ILE A 124 -3.54 51.81 59.71
N LEU A 125 -2.72 51.04 60.44
CA LEU A 125 -1.90 51.55 61.54
C LEU A 125 -0.85 52.55 61.03
N LEU A 126 -0.20 52.28 59.89
CA LEU A 126 0.75 53.19 59.27
C LEU A 126 0.09 54.50 58.83
N VAL A 127 -1.07 54.41 58.15
CA VAL A 127 -1.82 55.64 57.75
C VAL A 127 -2.16 56.50 58.98
N ARG A 128 -2.61 55.86 60.06
CA ARG A 128 -2.90 56.55 61.32
C ARG A 128 -1.65 57.19 61.90
N GLN A 129 -0.52 56.50 61.94
CA GLN A 129 0.76 57.06 62.49
C GLN A 129 1.28 58.19 61.65
N ARG A 130 1.16 58.11 60.28
CA ARG A 130 1.51 59.25 59.36
C ARG A 130 0.65 60.44 59.64
N GLY A 131 -0.66 60.29 59.92
CA GLY A 131 -1.56 61.41 60.28
C GLY A 131 -1.18 62.08 61.63
N LEU A 132 -0.79 61.26 62.64
CA LEU A 132 -0.32 61.78 63.92
C LEU A 132 1.03 62.58 63.77
N TRP A 133 1.97 62.02 63.03
CA TRP A 133 3.26 62.66 62.77
C TRP A 133 3.11 63.95 61.97
N ALA A 134 2.22 64.04 61.01
CA ALA A 134 1.90 65.30 60.29
C ALA A 134 1.39 66.39 61.25
N GLN A 135 0.74 66.00 62.35
CA GLN A 135 0.31 66.88 63.43
C GLN A 135 1.39 67.10 64.50
N LYS A 136 2.64 66.64 64.29
CA LYS A 136 3.78 66.68 65.22
C LYS A 136 3.53 65.94 66.55
N ILE A 137 2.71 64.88 66.50
CA ILE A 137 2.43 64.00 67.62
C ILE A 137 3.18 62.69 67.45
N GLY A 138 3.96 62.27 68.46
CA GLY A 138 4.75 61.03 68.45
C GLY A 138 6.22 61.24 68.03
N SER A 139 6.99 60.18 67.88
CA SER A 139 8.40 60.18 67.50
C SER A 139 8.62 59.66 66.07
N GLN A 140 9.73 60.11 65.46
CA GLN A 140 10.16 59.62 64.13
C GLN A 140 10.42 58.15 64.16
N VAL A 141 10.99 57.60 65.23
CA VAL A 141 11.26 56.16 65.39
C VAL A 141 9.97 55.34 65.36
N GLU A 142 8.89 55.83 65.94
CA GLU A 142 7.60 55.16 65.86
C GLU A 142 7.04 55.12 64.43
N LEU A 143 7.20 56.15 63.65
CA LEU A 143 6.81 56.19 62.26
C LEU A 143 7.63 55.22 61.43
N GLU A 144 8.96 55.26 61.54
CA GLU A 144 9.87 54.30 60.83
C GLU A 144 9.60 52.87 61.21
N GLN A 145 9.32 52.57 62.48
CA GLN A 145 8.91 51.23 62.92
C GLN A 145 7.62 50.76 62.30
N ARG A 146 6.60 51.64 62.13
CA ARG A 146 5.36 51.31 61.43
C ARG A 146 5.56 51.09 59.93
N GLU A 147 6.42 51.84 59.28
CA GLU A 147 6.79 51.67 57.88
C GLU A 147 7.49 50.36 57.66
N LEU A 148 8.45 49.99 58.49
CA LEU A 148 9.13 48.71 58.44
C LEU A 148 8.17 47.52 58.64
N THR A 149 7.25 47.65 59.65
CA THR A 149 6.24 46.61 59.93
C THR A 149 5.32 46.39 58.74
N TYR A 150 4.83 47.45 58.12
CA TYR A 150 3.98 47.38 56.94
C TYR A 150 4.75 46.78 55.74
N THR A 151 5.97 47.23 55.46
CA THR A 151 6.81 46.71 54.38
C THR A 151 7.05 45.20 54.59
N THR A 152 7.33 44.77 55.83
CA THR A 152 7.49 43.33 56.15
C THR A 152 6.23 42.55 55.90
N SER A 153 5.05 43.08 56.28
CA SER A 153 3.78 42.36 56.04
C SER A 153 3.40 42.31 54.55
N VAL A 154 3.72 43.33 53.73
CA VAL A 154 3.58 43.28 52.29
C VAL A 154 4.44 42.18 51.67
N ASN A 155 5.73 42.09 52.09
CA ASN A 155 6.65 41.08 51.58
C ASN A 155 6.19 39.66 51.97
N ASN A 156 5.69 39.48 53.21
CA ASN A 156 5.12 38.18 53.62
C ASN A 156 3.89 37.76 52.83
N TYR A 157 3.00 38.71 52.51
CA TYR A 157 1.84 38.44 51.64
C TYR A 157 2.27 38.04 50.22
N GLN A 158 3.22 38.77 49.65
CA GLN A 158 3.75 38.46 48.30
C GLN A 158 4.46 37.08 48.29
N ALA A 159 5.23 36.77 49.33
CA ALA A 159 5.87 35.45 49.45
C ALA A 159 4.87 34.31 49.57
N ALA A 160 3.77 34.51 50.30
CA ALA A 160 2.67 33.51 50.38
C ALA A 160 2.00 33.32 49.02
N LEU A 161 1.73 34.38 48.25
CA LEU A 161 1.20 34.31 46.88
C LEU A 161 2.17 33.57 45.93
N ALA A 162 3.46 33.84 46.02
CA ALA A 162 4.47 33.18 45.20
C ALA A 162 4.48 31.67 45.47
N ARG A 163 4.51 31.25 46.73
CA ARG A 163 4.48 29.82 47.15
C ARG A 163 3.22 29.11 46.64
N TYR A 164 2.05 29.74 46.72
CA TYR A 164 0.81 29.20 46.21
C TYR A 164 0.88 28.94 44.69
N ARG A 165 1.35 29.97 43.95
CA ARG A 165 1.48 29.86 42.48
C ARG A 165 2.49 28.80 42.05
N ASP A 166 3.60 28.69 42.77
CA ASP A 166 4.61 27.68 42.50
C ASP A 166 4.08 26.28 42.73
N LEU A 167 3.40 26.01 43.87
CA LEU A 167 2.78 24.72 44.16
C LEU A 167 1.69 24.43 43.10
N GLN A 168 0.84 25.39 42.78
CA GLN A 168 -0.19 25.22 41.74
C GLN A 168 0.42 24.79 40.41
N LYS A 169 1.46 25.49 39.93
CA LYS A 169 2.17 25.10 38.69
C LYS A 169 2.77 23.70 38.75
N GLN A 170 3.37 23.33 39.90
CA GLN A 170 3.93 21.98 40.08
C GLN A 170 2.84 20.90 40.00
N LEU A 171 1.69 21.12 40.65
CA LEU A 171 0.58 20.18 40.64
C LEU A 171 -0.09 20.09 39.26
N ASP A 172 -0.29 21.22 38.57
CA ASP A 172 -0.82 21.25 37.21
C ASP A 172 0.10 20.51 36.23
N PHE A 173 1.42 20.70 36.35
CA PHE A 173 2.41 19.98 35.55
C PHE A 173 2.38 18.46 35.82
N ALA A 174 2.35 18.07 37.09
CA ALA A 174 2.29 16.64 37.47
C ALA A 174 1.00 15.95 36.96
N ALA A 175 -0.14 16.64 37.04
CA ALA A 175 -1.40 16.13 36.50
C ALA A 175 -1.35 15.98 34.97
N ALA A 176 -0.88 17.01 34.26
CA ALA A 176 -0.72 16.97 32.80
C ALA A 176 0.25 15.87 32.33
N GLN A 177 1.38 15.70 33.05
CA GLN A 177 2.34 14.64 32.77
C GLN A 177 1.74 13.24 32.95
N SER A 178 1.02 13.01 34.05
CA SER A 178 0.40 11.72 34.33
C SER A 178 -0.72 11.38 33.35
N GLU A 179 -1.50 12.38 32.93
CA GLU A 179 -2.52 12.22 31.90
C GLU A 179 -1.89 11.86 30.56
N LYS A 180 -0.76 12.48 30.20
CA LYS A 180 -0.02 12.17 28.97
C LYS A 180 0.52 10.74 28.99
N LEU A 181 1.09 10.30 30.12
CA LEU A 181 1.55 8.93 30.29
C LEU A 181 0.40 7.91 30.14
N LEU A 182 -0.77 8.21 30.71
CA LEU A 182 -1.97 7.40 30.52
C LEU A 182 -2.38 7.31 29.05
N SER A 183 -2.36 8.43 28.33
CA SER A 183 -2.65 8.46 26.89
C SER A 183 -1.66 7.58 26.10
N ILE A 184 -0.37 7.67 26.38
CA ILE A 184 0.66 6.83 25.74
C ILE A 184 0.40 5.34 26.03
N SER A 185 0.15 4.98 27.28
CA SER A 185 -0.12 3.58 27.66
C SER A 185 -1.39 3.03 27.00
N ARG A 186 -2.44 3.86 26.83
CA ARG A 186 -3.66 3.47 26.11
C ARG A 186 -3.40 3.21 24.63
N THR A 187 -2.62 4.08 23.98
CA THR A 187 -2.24 3.90 22.58
C THR A 187 -1.43 2.61 22.41
N ALA A 188 -0.43 2.37 23.26
CA ALA A 188 0.35 1.15 23.23
C ALA A 188 -0.50 -0.12 23.46
N ALA A 189 -1.55 -0.04 24.29
CA ALA A 189 -2.47 -1.17 24.48
C ALA A 189 -3.38 -1.40 23.25
N GLN A 190 -3.68 -0.37 22.47
CA GLN A 190 -4.45 -0.50 21.23
C GLN A 190 -3.66 -1.18 20.12
N ASP A 191 -2.33 -1.06 20.10
CA ASP A 191 -1.45 -1.66 19.10
C ASP A 191 -1.46 -3.21 19.14
N PHE A 192 -1.96 -3.80 20.21
CA PHE A 192 -2.19 -5.24 20.34
C PHE A 192 -3.47 -5.72 19.62
N ILE A 193 -4.26 -4.81 19.07
CA ILE A 193 -5.39 -5.14 18.21
C ILE A 193 -5.03 -4.73 16.78
N VAL A 194 -4.67 -5.71 15.96
CA VAL A 194 -4.37 -5.47 14.55
C VAL A 194 -5.68 -5.20 13.79
N ARG A 195 -5.73 -4.07 13.08
CA ARG A 195 -6.93 -3.59 12.38
C ARG A 195 -6.71 -3.46 10.89
N SER A 196 -7.78 -3.58 10.11
CA SER A 196 -7.73 -3.29 8.67
C SER A 196 -7.44 -1.81 8.40
N GLN A 197 -6.54 -1.55 7.45
CA GLN A 197 -6.19 -0.20 7.01
C GLN A 197 -7.14 0.33 5.92
N THR A 198 -7.85 -0.57 5.22
CA THR A 198 -8.75 -0.25 4.10
C THR A 198 -10.01 -1.10 4.17
N ASP A 199 -11.03 -0.68 3.43
CA ASP A 199 -12.16 -1.55 3.12
C ASP A 199 -11.71 -2.61 2.11
N GLY A 200 -12.18 -3.86 2.26
CA GLY A 200 -11.80 -4.91 1.34
C GLY A 200 -12.22 -6.31 1.78
N ARG A 201 -11.62 -7.30 1.12
CA ARG A 201 -11.79 -8.73 1.41
C ARG A 201 -10.49 -9.32 1.96
N VAL A 202 -10.61 -10.19 2.95
CA VAL A 202 -9.49 -11.01 3.47
C VAL A 202 -9.24 -12.15 2.47
N TYR A 203 -8.10 -12.14 1.79
CA TYR A 203 -7.76 -13.16 0.79
C TYR A 203 -7.01 -14.34 1.38
N SER A 204 -6.15 -14.08 2.38
CA SER A 204 -5.47 -15.15 3.09
C SER A 204 -5.14 -14.75 4.53
N ILE A 205 -5.06 -15.75 5.40
CA ILE A 205 -4.60 -15.64 6.78
C ILE A 205 -3.42 -16.59 6.94
N GLY A 206 -2.22 -16.03 7.14
CA GLY A 206 -0.96 -16.79 7.21
C GLY A 206 -0.56 -17.24 8.61
N LYS A 207 -1.42 -17.07 9.62
CA LYS A 207 -1.13 -17.32 11.02
C LYS A 207 -2.31 -17.92 11.76
N GLU A 208 -2.02 -18.69 12.83
CA GLU A 208 -3.03 -19.28 13.68
C GLU A 208 -3.02 -18.73 15.10
N ALA A 209 -4.13 -18.91 15.82
CA ALA A 209 -4.18 -18.57 17.23
C ALA A 209 -3.20 -19.44 18.05
N GLY A 210 -2.45 -18.84 18.96
CA GLY A 210 -1.37 -19.49 19.70
C GLY A 210 0.01 -19.33 19.07
N GLU A 211 0.15 -18.74 17.87
CA GLU A 211 1.46 -18.40 17.29
C GLU A 211 2.02 -17.08 17.85
N ILE A 212 3.33 -17.02 17.98
CA ILE A 212 4.06 -15.78 18.30
C ILE A 212 4.36 -15.06 17.00
N VAL A 213 4.05 -13.77 16.96
CA VAL A 213 4.28 -12.89 15.81
C VAL A 213 5.14 -11.69 16.19
N ASN A 214 5.80 -11.12 15.20
CA ASN A 214 6.58 -9.90 15.30
C ASN A 214 6.18 -8.89 14.21
N THR A 215 6.79 -7.72 14.23
CA THR A 215 6.49 -6.64 13.27
C THR A 215 6.87 -6.94 11.81
N GLN A 216 7.58 -8.04 11.55
CA GLN A 216 7.95 -8.49 10.19
C GLN A 216 7.09 -9.68 9.72
N SER A 217 6.24 -10.22 10.61
CA SER A 217 5.37 -11.34 10.28
C SER A 217 4.13 -10.86 9.54
N ALA A 218 3.95 -11.25 8.28
CA ALA A 218 2.71 -11.06 7.57
C ALA A 218 1.61 -11.94 8.18
N LEU A 219 0.50 -11.33 8.58
CA LEU A 219 -0.62 -11.99 9.25
C LEU A 219 -1.72 -12.37 8.27
N ALA A 220 -2.04 -11.48 7.36
CA ALA A 220 -3.10 -11.65 6.37
C ALA A 220 -2.81 -10.84 5.10
N VAL A 221 -3.53 -11.14 4.04
CA VAL A 221 -3.56 -10.36 2.80
C VAL A 221 -4.98 -9.80 2.62
N ILE A 222 -5.09 -8.49 2.47
CA ILE A 222 -6.36 -7.78 2.25
C ILE A 222 -6.24 -6.95 0.98
N GLY A 223 -7.32 -6.85 0.21
CA GLY A 223 -7.42 -6.03 -0.99
C GLY A 223 -8.87 -5.75 -1.35
N ALA A 224 -9.11 -4.97 -2.39
CA ALA A 224 -10.45 -4.65 -2.85
C ALA A 224 -11.27 -5.92 -3.10
N ALA A 225 -12.55 -5.93 -2.72
CA ALA A 225 -13.38 -7.13 -2.80
C ALA A 225 -13.72 -7.52 -4.24
N ASP A 226 -13.95 -6.51 -5.11
CA ASP A 226 -14.47 -6.70 -6.47
C ASP A 226 -13.73 -5.88 -7.53
N ASP A 227 -12.62 -5.23 -7.18
CA ASP A 227 -11.81 -4.44 -8.11
C ASP A 227 -10.46 -5.11 -8.33
N PHE A 228 -10.19 -5.52 -9.56
CA PHE A 228 -9.02 -6.30 -9.95
C PHE A 228 -8.31 -5.65 -11.12
N VAL A 229 -7.01 -5.79 -11.15
CA VAL A 229 -6.13 -5.38 -12.25
C VAL A 229 -5.30 -6.56 -12.71
N ALA A 230 -4.92 -6.57 -13.97
CA ALA A 230 -3.89 -7.46 -14.46
C ALA A 230 -2.53 -6.77 -14.27
N GLU A 231 -1.66 -7.36 -13.45
CA GLU A 231 -0.28 -6.94 -13.28
C GLU A 231 0.59 -7.72 -14.27
N LEU A 232 1.04 -7.03 -15.32
CA LEU A 232 1.74 -7.60 -16.46
C LEU A 232 3.22 -7.30 -16.39
N GLN A 233 4.05 -8.24 -16.85
CA GLN A 233 5.50 -8.10 -16.95
C GLN A 233 5.88 -7.87 -18.41
N ILE A 234 6.36 -6.68 -18.75
CA ILE A 234 6.79 -6.28 -20.09
C ILE A 234 8.32 -6.32 -20.15
N ASP A 235 8.88 -6.93 -21.18
CA ASP A 235 10.33 -6.99 -21.41
C ASP A 235 10.93 -5.59 -21.63
N GLU A 236 12.21 -5.41 -21.22
CA GLU A 236 12.96 -4.18 -21.41
C GLU A 236 13.01 -3.70 -22.89
N SER A 237 13.07 -4.65 -23.82
CA SER A 237 13.12 -4.33 -25.26
C SER A 237 11.85 -3.72 -25.81
N ASP A 238 10.70 -3.95 -25.15
CA ASP A 238 9.38 -3.56 -25.64
C ASP A 238 8.78 -2.38 -24.89
N ILE A 239 9.28 -2.05 -23.71
CA ILE A 239 8.65 -1.01 -22.83
C ILE A 239 8.56 0.37 -23.51
N ALA A 240 9.53 0.73 -24.37
CA ALA A 240 9.53 2.01 -25.06
C ALA A 240 8.34 2.19 -26.03
N ARG A 241 7.61 1.12 -26.34
CA ARG A 241 6.45 1.08 -27.24
C ARG A 241 5.12 1.05 -26.46
N ILE A 242 5.19 0.96 -25.15
CA ILE A 242 4.04 0.83 -24.25
C ILE A 242 3.64 2.19 -23.70
N GLU A 243 2.37 2.52 -23.84
CA GLU A 243 1.81 3.79 -23.38
C GLU A 243 0.54 3.56 -22.56
N ALA A 244 0.29 4.43 -21.58
CA ALA A 244 -0.97 4.41 -20.85
C ALA A 244 -2.14 4.63 -21.79
N GLY A 245 -3.20 3.85 -21.58
CA GLY A 245 -4.38 3.93 -22.44
C GLY A 245 -4.41 2.96 -23.60
N GLN A 246 -3.34 2.24 -23.92
CA GLN A 246 -3.35 1.20 -24.96
C GLN A 246 -4.30 0.07 -24.58
N ARG A 247 -4.93 -0.51 -25.61
CA ARG A 247 -5.82 -1.67 -25.48
C ARG A 247 -5.00 -2.94 -25.24
N VAL A 248 -5.46 -3.75 -24.33
CA VAL A 248 -4.85 -5.03 -23.98
C VAL A 248 -5.87 -6.14 -24.15
N LEU A 249 -5.48 -7.21 -24.82
CA LEU A 249 -6.26 -8.42 -24.96
C LEU A 249 -5.70 -9.44 -23.95
N LEU A 250 -6.51 -9.78 -22.94
CA LEU A 250 -6.14 -10.67 -21.84
C LEU A 250 -6.77 -12.05 -22.04
N THR A 251 -6.00 -13.08 -21.84
CA THR A 251 -6.47 -14.46 -21.69
C THR A 251 -6.11 -14.97 -20.30
N LEU A 252 -7.03 -15.68 -19.68
CA LEU A 252 -6.85 -16.23 -18.34
C LEU A 252 -6.92 -17.76 -18.43
N ASP A 253 -5.98 -18.44 -17.80
CA ASP A 253 -5.96 -19.93 -17.82
C ASP A 253 -7.25 -20.55 -17.27
N SER A 254 -7.92 -19.85 -16.35
CA SER A 254 -9.19 -20.27 -15.76
C SER A 254 -10.40 -20.08 -16.68
N TYR A 255 -10.27 -19.30 -17.76
CA TYR A 255 -11.35 -18.96 -18.71
C TYR A 255 -10.93 -19.31 -20.14
N LYS A 256 -10.73 -20.62 -20.38
CA LYS A 256 -10.23 -21.12 -21.68
C LYS A 256 -11.12 -20.70 -22.85
N GLY A 257 -10.49 -20.08 -23.84
CA GLY A 257 -11.17 -19.67 -25.08
C GLY A 257 -11.88 -18.30 -24.99
N GLU A 258 -11.84 -17.63 -23.84
CA GLU A 258 -12.36 -16.28 -23.69
C GLU A 258 -11.23 -15.25 -23.71
N VAL A 259 -11.47 -14.13 -24.40
CA VAL A 259 -10.57 -12.98 -24.45
C VAL A 259 -11.25 -11.81 -23.79
N PHE A 260 -10.59 -11.22 -22.79
CA PHE A 260 -11.07 -10.06 -22.07
C PHE A 260 -10.36 -8.81 -22.55
N GLU A 261 -11.10 -7.74 -22.69
CA GLU A 261 -10.53 -6.45 -23.02
C GLU A 261 -10.15 -5.68 -21.76
N ALA A 262 -8.94 -5.14 -21.77
CA ALA A 262 -8.41 -4.28 -20.73
C ALA A 262 -7.69 -3.08 -21.37
N LYS A 263 -7.32 -2.13 -20.53
CA LYS A 263 -6.60 -0.92 -20.91
C LYS A 263 -5.45 -0.68 -19.94
N ILE A 264 -4.29 -0.33 -20.45
CA ILE A 264 -3.15 0.06 -19.60
C ILE A 264 -3.54 1.28 -18.79
N SER A 265 -3.49 1.13 -17.45
CA SER A 265 -3.80 2.20 -16.51
C SER A 265 -2.53 2.81 -15.89
N LYS A 266 -1.49 1.99 -15.68
CA LYS A 266 -0.26 2.42 -15.02
C LYS A 266 0.94 1.66 -15.55
N ILE A 267 2.07 2.36 -15.65
CA ILE A 267 3.38 1.77 -15.95
C ILE A 267 4.29 2.13 -14.78
N ASP A 268 4.84 1.13 -14.11
CA ASP A 268 5.81 1.37 -13.04
C ASP A 268 7.14 1.84 -13.66
N PRO A 269 7.70 2.96 -13.20
CA PRO A 269 8.89 3.55 -13.82
C PRO A 269 10.19 2.81 -13.50
N LEU A 270 10.17 1.85 -12.56
CA LEU A 270 11.33 1.10 -12.13
C LEU A 270 11.29 -0.32 -12.69
N MET A 271 12.35 -0.68 -13.40
CA MET A 271 12.55 -2.03 -13.92
C MET A 271 12.97 -2.99 -12.80
N ASN A 272 12.45 -4.20 -12.84
CA ASN A 272 12.95 -5.29 -12.02
C ASN A 272 14.24 -5.84 -12.63
N GLU A 273 15.39 -5.56 -12.01
CA GLU A 273 16.71 -5.92 -12.51
C GLU A 273 16.91 -7.45 -12.67
N ARG A 274 16.28 -8.24 -11.82
CA ARG A 274 16.42 -9.71 -11.85
C ARG A 274 15.71 -10.33 -13.03
N THR A 275 14.52 -9.86 -13.38
CA THR A 275 13.71 -10.37 -14.48
C THR A 275 13.89 -9.58 -15.77
N ARG A 276 14.47 -8.38 -15.71
CA ARG A 276 14.58 -7.40 -16.81
C ARG A 276 13.22 -7.05 -17.39
N THR A 277 12.22 -6.89 -16.51
CA THR A 277 10.86 -6.54 -16.90
C THR A 277 10.38 -5.29 -16.19
N PHE A 278 9.46 -4.58 -16.82
CA PHE A 278 8.68 -3.51 -16.22
C PHE A 278 7.31 -4.03 -15.82
N THR A 279 6.82 -3.62 -14.67
CA THR A 279 5.47 -3.93 -14.22
C THR A 279 4.50 -2.92 -14.82
N VAL A 280 3.45 -3.43 -15.46
CA VAL A 280 2.39 -2.63 -16.08
C VAL A 280 1.05 -3.12 -15.58
N GLU A 281 0.21 -2.20 -15.09
CA GLU A 281 -1.15 -2.52 -14.66
C GLU A 281 -2.14 -2.27 -15.80
N ALA A 282 -3.01 -3.25 -16.06
CA ALA A 282 -4.12 -3.12 -16.98
C ALA A 282 -5.46 -3.31 -16.27
N GLU A 283 -6.36 -2.34 -16.42
CA GLU A 283 -7.72 -2.38 -15.87
C GLU A 283 -8.67 -3.04 -16.88
N PHE A 284 -9.52 -3.94 -16.42
CA PHE A 284 -10.53 -4.60 -17.24
C PHE A 284 -11.59 -3.59 -17.71
N ILE A 285 -11.89 -3.57 -19.01
CA ILE A 285 -13.05 -2.85 -19.57
C ILE A 285 -14.33 -3.62 -19.21
N LYS A 286 -14.29 -4.94 -19.41
CA LYS A 286 -15.35 -5.85 -18.97
C LYS A 286 -14.69 -7.03 -18.27
N LYS A 287 -14.87 -7.10 -16.94
CA LYS A 287 -14.29 -8.17 -16.14
C LYS A 287 -15.11 -9.45 -16.20
N PRO A 288 -14.49 -10.63 -16.00
CA PRO A 288 -15.19 -11.89 -15.74
C PRO A 288 -16.10 -11.80 -14.52
N THR A 289 -17.06 -12.69 -14.43
CA THR A 289 -18.02 -12.74 -13.31
C THR A 289 -17.32 -13.01 -11.97
N THR A 290 -16.29 -13.84 -11.97
CA THR A 290 -15.54 -14.21 -10.76
C THR A 290 -14.05 -14.12 -11.04
N LEU A 291 -13.33 -13.34 -10.23
CA LEU A 291 -11.88 -13.24 -10.27
C LEU A 291 -11.29 -13.53 -8.90
N TYR A 292 -10.15 -14.16 -8.90
CA TYR A 292 -9.34 -14.37 -7.70
C TYR A 292 -7.94 -13.81 -7.92
N PRO A 293 -7.30 -13.25 -6.89
CA PRO A 293 -5.90 -12.87 -6.98
C PRO A 293 -5.00 -14.05 -7.34
N ASN A 294 -3.87 -13.76 -7.97
CA ASN A 294 -2.85 -14.71 -8.40
C ASN A 294 -3.27 -15.67 -9.52
N LEU A 295 -4.42 -15.47 -10.19
CA LEU A 295 -4.71 -16.17 -11.44
C LEU A 295 -3.70 -15.72 -12.50
N SER A 296 -3.14 -16.70 -13.24
CA SER A 296 -2.24 -16.43 -14.36
C SER A 296 -3.00 -15.76 -15.50
N ALA A 297 -2.36 -14.77 -16.10
CA ALA A 297 -2.86 -14.02 -17.23
C ALA A 297 -1.79 -13.91 -18.31
N GLU A 298 -2.19 -14.11 -19.56
CA GLU A 298 -1.41 -13.75 -20.74
C GLU A 298 -2.05 -12.54 -21.42
N ALA A 299 -1.23 -11.64 -21.92
CA ALA A 299 -1.67 -10.39 -22.48
C ALA A 299 -1.02 -10.13 -23.84
N ASN A 300 -1.79 -9.54 -24.75
CA ASN A 300 -1.30 -8.94 -25.96
C ASN A 300 -1.63 -7.45 -25.93
N VAL A 301 -0.62 -6.62 -25.68
CA VAL A 301 -0.76 -5.16 -25.72
C VAL A 301 -0.74 -4.67 -27.16
N VAL A 302 -1.83 -4.09 -27.60
CA VAL A 302 -1.99 -3.63 -28.98
C VAL A 302 -1.19 -2.34 -29.18
N ILE A 303 -0.17 -2.41 -30.03
CA ILE A 303 0.68 -1.27 -30.37
C ILE A 303 0.09 -0.51 -31.57
N ARG A 304 -0.23 -1.24 -32.65
CA ARG A 304 -0.77 -0.67 -33.87
C ARG A 304 -1.65 -1.68 -34.59
N THR A 305 -2.75 -1.20 -35.13
CA THR A 305 -3.63 -1.96 -36.05
C THR A 305 -3.65 -1.29 -37.37
N LYS A 306 -3.52 -2.04 -38.46
CA LYS A 306 -3.68 -1.57 -39.81
C LYS A 306 -4.81 -2.37 -40.49
N GLU A 307 -5.79 -1.64 -40.98
CA GLU A 307 -6.91 -2.23 -41.69
C GLU A 307 -6.57 -2.42 -43.17
N ASN A 308 -7.14 -3.44 -43.80
CA ASN A 308 -6.96 -3.74 -45.21
C ASN A 308 -5.49 -3.85 -45.67
N ALA A 309 -4.65 -4.46 -44.83
CA ALA A 309 -3.25 -4.73 -45.15
C ALA A 309 -3.15 -6.00 -46.01
N MET A 310 -2.29 -5.99 -47.02
CA MET A 310 -1.95 -7.20 -47.76
C MET A 310 -1.02 -8.04 -46.91
N THR A 311 -1.43 -9.28 -46.55
CA THR A 311 -0.72 -10.15 -45.64
C THR A 311 -0.43 -11.52 -46.22
N ILE A 312 0.63 -12.16 -45.72
CA ILE A 312 0.93 -13.58 -45.92
C ILE A 312 1.15 -14.27 -44.58
N PRO A 313 0.91 -15.59 -44.46
CA PRO A 313 1.29 -16.31 -43.26
C PRO A 313 2.81 -16.28 -43.05
N ARG A 314 3.24 -16.03 -41.81
CA ARG A 314 4.66 -15.92 -41.46
C ARG A 314 5.48 -17.16 -41.85
N ALA A 315 4.85 -18.34 -41.83
CA ALA A 315 5.46 -19.62 -42.22
C ALA A 315 5.93 -19.66 -43.71
N TYR A 316 5.55 -18.68 -44.52
CA TYR A 316 5.95 -18.56 -45.94
C TYR A 316 7.13 -17.60 -46.15
N LEU A 317 7.64 -17.00 -45.07
CA LEU A 317 8.86 -16.20 -45.14
C LEU A 317 10.11 -17.11 -45.01
N LEU A 318 11.07 -16.90 -45.85
CA LEU A 318 12.42 -17.44 -45.76
C LEU A 318 13.33 -16.36 -45.16
N GLY A 319 13.77 -16.57 -43.91
CA GLY A 319 14.50 -15.51 -43.18
C GLY A 319 13.59 -14.32 -42.87
N ASP A 320 14.13 -13.10 -42.95
CA ASP A 320 13.44 -11.89 -42.53
C ASP A 320 12.61 -11.20 -43.61
N SER A 321 12.89 -11.43 -44.92
CA SER A 321 12.26 -10.65 -46.00
C SER A 321 12.24 -11.32 -47.37
N LEU A 322 12.42 -12.67 -47.42
CA LEU A 322 12.41 -13.40 -48.68
C LEU A 322 11.18 -14.30 -48.75
N VAL A 323 10.63 -14.44 -49.97
CA VAL A 323 9.57 -15.43 -50.30
C VAL A 323 10.02 -16.29 -51.47
N ILE A 324 9.50 -17.53 -51.55
CA ILE A 324 9.72 -18.44 -52.67
C ILE A 324 8.52 -18.32 -53.60
N LEU A 325 8.72 -17.95 -54.84
CA LEU A 325 7.68 -17.89 -55.86
C LEU A 325 7.35 -19.28 -56.41
N GLU A 326 6.27 -19.38 -57.18
CA GLU A 326 5.83 -20.63 -57.81
C GLU A 326 6.87 -21.27 -58.73
N ASP A 327 7.73 -20.45 -59.37
CA ASP A 327 8.83 -20.86 -60.22
C ASP A 327 10.08 -21.31 -59.43
N LYS A 328 9.97 -21.39 -58.08
CA LYS A 328 11.05 -21.69 -57.11
C LYS A 328 12.13 -20.61 -57.03
N SER A 329 12.01 -19.47 -57.67
CA SER A 329 12.89 -18.34 -57.45
C SER A 329 12.61 -17.68 -56.10
N THR A 330 13.66 -17.07 -55.51
CA THR A 330 13.50 -16.29 -54.27
C THR A 330 13.38 -14.79 -54.64
N ARG A 331 12.44 -14.12 -53.95
CA ARG A 331 12.26 -12.67 -54.16
C ARG A 331 12.29 -11.98 -52.82
N LYS A 332 13.02 -10.88 -52.74
CA LYS A 332 13.00 -9.99 -51.60
C LYS A 332 11.75 -9.14 -51.61
N ILE A 333 11.05 -9.07 -50.48
CA ILE A 333 9.84 -8.28 -50.31
C ILE A 333 10.06 -7.21 -49.21
N GLU A 334 9.29 -6.14 -49.29
CA GLU A 334 9.23 -5.14 -48.23
C GLU A 334 8.11 -5.49 -47.31
N ILE A 335 8.46 -5.68 -46.04
CA ILE A 335 7.52 -6.07 -44.99
C ILE A 335 7.20 -4.87 -44.09
N GLY A 336 5.95 -4.78 -43.64
CA GLY A 336 5.44 -3.81 -42.70
C GLY A 336 5.22 -4.42 -41.30
N LEU A 337 3.99 -4.36 -40.83
CA LEU A 337 3.61 -4.91 -39.53
C LEU A 337 3.75 -6.43 -39.53
N LYS A 338 4.13 -6.94 -38.36
CA LYS A 338 4.26 -8.39 -38.08
C LYS A 338 3.41 -8.76 -36.91
N ASP A 339 2.63 -9.85 -37.00
CA ASP A 339 2.05 -10.50 -35.85
C ASP A 339 2.63 -11.93 -35.69
N TYR A 340 2.09 -12.71 -34.77
CA TYR A 340 2.54 -14.07 -34.53
C TYR A 340 2.34 -15.00 -35.74
N GLN A 341 1.26 -14.82 -36.49
CA GLN A 341 0.85 -15.70 -37.59
C GLN A 341 1.12 -15.13 -38.95
N LYS A 342 1.12 -13.80 -39.13
CA LYS A 342 1.09 -13.09 -40.42
C LYS A 342 2.10 -11.95 -40.47
N VAL A 343 2.38 -11.56 -41.69
CA VAL A 343 3.26 -10.43 -41.99
C VAL A 343 2.62 -9.61 -43.08
N GLU A 344 2.64 -8.28 -42.87
CA GLU A 344 2.21 -7.31 -43.88
C GLU A 344 3.24 -7.20 -45.00
N ILE A 345 2.78 -7.15 -46.21
CA ILE A 345 3.58 -6.85 -47.42
C ILE A 345 3.28 -5.43 -47.86
N VAL A 346 4.32 -4.60 -47.85
CA VAL A 346 4.26 -3.20 -48.32
C VAL A 346 4.67 -3.10 -49.78
N GLY A 347 5.55 -3.97 -50.26
CA GLY A 347 6.04 -3.98 -51.62
C GLY A 347 6.74 -5.27 -52.01
N GLY A 348 6.98 -5.45 -53.32
CA GLY A 348 7.75 -6.57 -53.86
C GLY A 348 6.94 -7.85 -54.15
N LEU A 349 5.63 -7.93 -53.81
CA LEU A 349 4.76 -9.08 -54.14
C LEU A 349 3.38 -8.57 -54.57
N GLY A 350 2.84 -9.11 -55.65
CA GLY A 350 1.50 -8.77 -56.13
C GLY A 350 0.42 -9.61 -55.47
N ALA A 351 -0.80 -9.07 -55.35
CA ALA A 351 -1.94 -9.75 -54.71
C ALA A 351 -2.34 -11.11 -55.35
N ASN A 352 -2.02 -11.32 -56.61
CA ASN A 352 -2.36 -12.54 -57.35
C ASN A 352 -1.17 -13.51 -57.47
N GLU A 353 0.00 -13.16 -56.97
CA GLU A 353 1.19 -14.03 -57.04
C GLU A 353 1.11 -15.15 -56.02
N THR A 354 1.45 -16.35 -56.48
CA THR A 354 1.48 -17.54 -55.64
C THR A 354 2.87 -17.73 -55.05
N ILE A 355 2.94 -17.99 -53.72
CA ILE A 355 4.16 -18.28 -53.01
C ILE A 355 4.14 -19.67 -52.42
N LEU A 356 5.31 -20.25 -52.28
CA LEU A 356 5.55 -21.58 -51.74
C LEU A 356 6.05 -21.47 -50.29
N LYS A 357 5.64 -22.44 -49.47
CA LYS A 357 6.15 -22.59 -48.11
C LYS A 357 7.58 -23.12 -48.17
N PRO A 358 8.56 -22.49 -47.48
CA PRO A 358 9.91 -23.04 -47.33
C PRO A 358 9.85 -24.41 -46.66
N GLU A 359 10.72 -25.34 -47.09
CA GLU A 359 10.89 -26.67 -46.45
C GLU A 359 11.64 -26.59 -45.15
#